data_1cb3f1fbd674be2a43bc528477de3986
#
_entry.id   1cb3f1fbd674be2a43bc528477de3986
#
_cell.length_a   1.000
_cell.length_b   1.000
_cell.length_c   1.000
_cell.angle_alpha   90.00
_cell.angle_beta   90.00
_cell.angle_gamma   90.00
#
_symmetry.space_group_name_H-M   'P 1'
#
loop_
_entity.id
_entity.type
_entity.pdbx_description
1 polymer ?
#
loop_
_entity_poly.entity_id
_entity_poly.type
_entity_poly.pdbx_seq_one_letter_code
_entity_poly.pdbx_strand_id
1 'polypeptide(L)'
;DYTYIPKYGAQTGRRNIIQVMTIERSGQLRGIPILSPVIEDLKVLSRYNDAEVMKVLVNALMAIFIESEAPDDMSLGTAIDEDDQVDSENDETIELGNGTVNVLAPGEKVNVAEKTPIPSSFAGFTSSLISHVGAALEIPYEILVKHFGQSYSASRAALLEYWKSVEMQRSEFITQFCNPIYEEWLTMAILLGRIEAPGFFDDPIIREAWLGAEWYGPSQGQLDPQKEATAAEIRVKNAFSTRAKEAAELTGMDYENEILP
;
A
#
# COMPACT_ATOMS: atom_id res chain seq x y z
N ASP A 1 -4.30 6.09 -34.82
CA ASP A 1 -5.54 6.88 -34.90
C ASP A 1 -6.14 6.99 -33.52
N TYR A 2 -6.32 8.21 -33.03
CA TYR A 2 -6.98 8.48 -31.75
C TYR A 2 -8.44 8.83 -32.02
N THR A 3 -9.36 8.06 -31.46
CA THR A 3 -10.78 8.37 -31.51
C THR A 3 -11.12 9.33 -30.36
N TYR A 4 -11.56 10.53 -30.69
CA TYR A 4 -12.04 11.49 -29.70
C TYR A 4 -13.47 11.13 -29.27
N ILE A 5 -13.64 10.85 -27.99
CA ILE A 5 -14.95 10.60 -27.37
C ILE A 5 -15.28 11.81 -26.49
N PRO A 6 -16.29 12.62 -26.81
CA PRO A 6 -16.70 13.75 -26.00
C PRO A 6 -17.31 13.27 -24.66
N LYS A 7 -17.12 14.04 -23.60
CA LYS A 7 -17.66 13.73 -22.26
C LYS A 7 -19.18 13.58 -22.27
N TYR A 8 -19.85 14.39 -23.07
CA TYR A 8 -21.28 14.33 -23.29
C TYR A 8 -21.57 14.15 -24.76
N GLY A 9 -22.59 13.34 -25.10
CA GLY A 9 -23.06 13.14 -26.45
C GLY A 9 -23.69 14.42 -26.99
N ALA A 10 -23.22 14.91 -28.14
CA ALA A 10 -23.67 16.17 -28.72
C ALA A 10 -25.18 16.19 -29.10
N GLN A 11 -25.74 15.02 -29.45
CA GLN A 11 -27.16 14.91 -29.82
C GLN A 11 -28.04 14.44 -28.66
N THR A 12 -27.50 13.61 -27.77
CA THR A 12 -28.27 12.97 -26.70
C THR A 12 -28.15 13.70 -25.36
N GLY A 13 -27.12 14.55 -25.20
CA GLY A 13 -26.79 15.17 -23.92
C GLY A 13 -26.31 14.17 -22.82
N ARG A 14 -26.32 12.86 -23.14
CA ARG A 14 -25.95 11.82 -22.19
C ARG A 14 -24.44 11.79 -21.94
N ARG A 15 -24.06 11.40 -20.75
CA ARG A 15 -22.66 11.25 -20.36
C ARG A 15 -22.07 10.00 -21.02
N ASN A 16 -21.00 10.18 -21.81
CA ASN A 16 -20.29 9.09 -22.48
C ASN A 16 -19.14 8.56 -21.63
N ILE A 17 -18.57 9.41 -20.75
CA ILE A 17 -17.39 9.08 -19.95
C ILE A 17 -17.60 9.56 -18.52
N ILE A 18 -17.34 8.68 -17.56
CA ILE A 18 -17.21 9.02 -16.15
C ILE A 18 -15.71 9.07 -15.83
N GLN A 19 -15.25 10.23 -15.40
CA GLN A 19 -13.86 10.42 -15.00
C GLN A 19 -13.81 10.63 -13.50
N VAL A 20 -13.14 9.70 -12.81
CA VAL A 20 -12.90 9.77 -11.37
C VAL A 20 -11.46 10.22 -11.15
N MET A 21 -11.28 11.35 -10.48
CA MET A 21 -9.96 11.90 -10.20
C MET A 21 -10.02 12.86 -9.03
N THR A 22 -8.95 12.96 -8.26
CA THR A 22 -8.78 14.03 -7.29
C THR A 22 -8.36 15.31 -7.99
N ILE A 23 -9.09 16.40 -7.72
CA ILE A 23 -8.85 17.72 -8.31
C ILE A 23 -8.03 18.54 -7.31
N GLU A 24 -6.74 18.71 -7.60
CA GLU A 24 -5.82 19.47 -6.76
C GLU A 24 -5.71 20.95 -7.18
N ARG A 25 -6.03 21.25 -8.42
CA ARG A 25 -5.90 22.60 -8.98
C ARG A 25 -7.00 22.93 -9.99
N SER A 26 -7.32 24.19 -10.09
CA SER A 26 -8.26 24.68 -11.12
C SER A 26 -7.75 24.39 -12.53
N GLY A 27 -8.65 23.95 -13.40
CA GLY A 27 -8.33 23.63 -14.80
C GLY A 27 -7.62 22.28 -15.02
N GLN A 28 -7.53 21.44 -14.02
CA GLN A 28 -6.97 20.08 -14.13
C GLN A 28 -7.89 19.19 -14.98
N LEU A 29 -7.36 18.69 -16.10
CA LEU A 29 -8.10 17.83 -17.03
C LEU A 29 -7.86 16.33 -16.81
N ARG A 30 -6.77 15.97 -16.11
CA ARG A 30 -6.39 14.59 -15.82
C ARG A 30 -5.98 14.44 -14.36
N GLY A 31 -6.33 13.31 -13.76
CA GLY A 31 -5.86 12.94 -12.44
C GLY A 31 -4.35 12.69 -12.43
N ILE A 32 -3.73 12.89 -11.28
CA ILE A 32 -2.36 12.48 -11.00
C ILE A 32 -2.44 11.10 -10.34
N PRO A 33 -1.63 10.11 -10.77
CA PRO A 33 -1.63 8.82 -10.11
C PRO A 33 -1.25 8.96 -8.63
N ILE A 34 -2.01 8.31 -7.75
CA ILE A 34 -1.81 8.39 -6.29
C ILE A 34 -0.39 7.99 -5.86
N LEU A 35 0.25 7.08 -6.59
CA LEU A 35 1.62 6.64 -6.32
C LEU A 35 2.70 7.57 -6.89
N SER A 36 2.32 8.60 -7.66
CA SER A 36 3.29 9.51 -8.31
C SER A 36 4.31 10.11 -7.33
N PRO A 37 3.93 10.64 -6.17
CA PRO A 37 4.88 11.24 -5.23
C PRO A 37 5.82 10.23 -4.56
N VAL A 38 5.47 8.95 -4.52
CA VAL A 38 6.22 7.91 -3.77
C VAL A 38 6.93 6.89 -4.63
N ILE A 39 6.85 7.01 -5.96
CA ILE A 39 7.40 6.01 -6.88
C ILE A 39 8.93 5.87 -6.76
N GLU A 40 9.63 6.96 -6.50
CA GLU A 40 11.09 6.93 -6.31
C GLU A 40 11.46 6.31 -4.96
N ASP A 41 10.72 6.63 -3.89
CA ASP A 41 10.92 6.02 -2.56
C ASP A 41 10.69 4.51 -2.60
N LEU A 42 9.66 4.05 -3.32
CA LEU A 42 9.40 2.63 -3.52
C LEU A 42 10.51 1.93 -4.31
N LYS A 43 11.10 2.59 -5.32
CA LYS A 43 12.26 2.06 -6.05
C LYS A 43 13.50 1.97 -5.16
N VAL A 44 13.75 2.98 -4.33
CA VAL A 44 14.84 2.99 -3.37
C VAL A 44 14.67 1.86 -2.36
N LEU A 45 13.46 1.68 -1.83
CA LEU A 45 13.14 0.60 -0.90
C LEU A 45 13.39 -0.78 -1.50
N SER A 46 12.96 -1.01 -2.75
CA SER A 46 13.19 -2.28 -3.44
C SER A 46 14.69 -2.55 -3.61
N ARG A 47 15.45 -1.58 -4.13
CA ARG A 47 16.91 -1.72 -4.32
C ARG A 47 17.64 -1.95 -3.02
N TYR A 48 17.23 -1.27 -1.95
CA TYR A 48 17.83 -1.43 -0.64
C TYR A 48 17.58 -2.83 -0.06
N ASN A 49 16.36 -3.33 -0.20
CA ASN A 49 16.04 -4.70 0.21
C ASN A 49 16.86 -5.73 -0.56
N ASP A 50 16.97 -5.57 -1.90
CA ASP A 50 17.76 -6.47 -2.75
C ASP A 50 19.25 -6.45 -2.34
N ALA A 51 19.80 -5.27 -2.06
CA ALA A 51 21.18 -5.12 -1.62
C ALA A 51 21.42 -5.76 -0.24
N GLU A 52 20.50 -5.62 0.71
CA GLU A 52 20.63 -6.25 2.03
C GLU A 52 20.47 -7.77 1.97
N VAL A 53 19.59 -8.30 1.13
CA VAL A 53 19.49 -9.75 0.88
C VAL A 53 20.78 -10.28 0.29
N MET A 54 21.37 -9.59 -0.72
CA MET A 54 22.67 -9.98 -1.29
C MET A 54 23.78 -9.94 -0.26
N LYS A 55 23.83 -8.91 0.58
CA LYS A 55 24.80 -8.81 1.66
C LYS A 55 24.68 -9.98 2.65
N VAL A 56 23.46 -10.36 3.03
CA VAL A 56 23.23 -11.53 3.90
C VAL A 56 23.71 -12.81 3.23
N LEU A 57 23.44 -12.99 1.93
CA LEU A 57 23.91 -14.14 1.16
C LEU A 57 25.43 -14.19 1.09
N VAL A 58 26.09 -13.07 0.76
CA VAL A 58 27.56 -12.98 0.72
C VAL A 58 28.18 -13.25 2.09
N ASN A 59 27.58 -12.71 3.16
CA ASN A 59 28.04 -13.00 4.53
C ASN A 59 27.80 -14.46 4.98
N ALA A 60 26.79 -15.12 4.40
CA ALA A 60 26.52 -16.53 4.65
C ALA A 60 27.48 -17.46 3.92
N LEU A 61 27.85 -17.07 2.70
CA LEU A 61 28.91 -17.70 1.91
C LEU A 61 30.26 -17.22 2.51
N MET A 62 30.80 -17.91 3.51
CA MET A 62 32.07 -17.54 4.12
C MET A 62 33.15 -17.52 3.02
N ALA A 63 33.54 -16.36 2.54
CA ALA A 63 34.68 -16.20 1.67
C ALA A 63 35.96 -16.22 2.53
N ILE A 64 36.75 -17.26 2.40
CA ILE A 64 38.06 -17.37 2.99
C ILE A 64 39.07 -16.97 1.93
N PHE A 65 39.78 -15.87 2.15
CA PHE A 65 40.91 -15.46 1.29
C PHE A 65 42.21 -15.98 1.91
N ILE A 66 43.04 -16.63 1.11
CA ILE A 66 44.35 -17.09 1.49
C ILE A 66 45.34 -16.06 0.92
N GLU A 67 46.06 -15.39 1.81
CA GLU A 67 47.13 -14.43 1.44
C GLU A 67 48.47 -15.12 1.64
N SER A 68 49.27 -15.23 0.57
CA SER A 68 50.59 -15.82 0.60
C SER A 68 51.68 -14.72 0.47
N GLU A 69 52.62 -14.69 1.42
CA GLU A 69 53.79 -13.82 1.39
C GLU A 69 54.98 -14.46 0.66
N ALA A 70 54.81 -15.68 0.12
CA ALA A 70 55.95 -16.36 -0.52
C ALA A 70 56.18 -15.85 -1.95
N PRO A 71 57.42 -15.45 -2.30
CA PRO A 71 57.75 -15.21 -3.69
C PRO A 71 57.76 -16.51 -4.49
N ASP A 72 57.50 -16.41 -5.76
CA ASP A 72 57.18 -17.35 -6.84
C ASP A 72 57.95 -18.68 -6.96
N ASP A 73 58.71 -19.14 -5.97
CA ASP A 73 59.60 -20.29 -6.13
C ASP A 73 59.52 -21.37 -5.04
N MET A 74 58.37 -21.47 -4.34
CA MET A 74 58.12 -22.65 -3.51
C MET A 74 56.84 -23.31 -4.00
N SER A 75 57.03 -24.32 -4.85
CA SER A 75 56.04 -25.34 -5.15
C SER A 75 55.42 -25.82 -3.83
N LEU A 76 54.11 -25.69 -3.68
CA LEU A 76 53.33 -26.32 -2.65
C LEU A 76 53.81 -27.77 -2.46
N GLY A 77 54.45 -28.04 -1.31
CA GLY A 77 55.26 -29.23 -1.08
C GLY A 77 54.54 -30.51 -1.26
N THR A 78 55.21 -31.39 -1.85
CA THR A 78 55.22 -32.87 -1.89
C THR A 78 54.65 -33.52 -0.63
N ALA A 79 53.36 -33.38 -0.37
CA ALA A 79 52.66 -34.15 0.67
C ALA A 79 51.28 -34.66 0.24
N ILE A 80 50.96 -34.45 -1.00
CA ILE A 80 49.73 -34.97 -1.60
C ILE A 80 50.19 -35.90 -2.75
N ASP A 81 49.72 -37.17 -2.73
CA ASP A 81 50.03 -38.17 -3.76
C ASP A 81 49.63 -37.57 -5.13
N GLU A 82 50.43 -37.87 -6.18
CA GLU A 82 50.24 -37.27 -7.54
C GLU A 82 48.81 -37.54 -8.07
N ASP A 83 48.16 -38.60 -7.61
CA ASP A 83 46.80 -38.98 -8.01
C ASP A 83 45.69 -38.14 -7.30
N ASP A 84 46.03 -37.40 -6.24
CA ASP A 84 45.11 -36.53 -5.46
C ASP A 84 45.36 -35.05 -5.67
N GLN A 85 46.31 -34.69 -6.54
CA GLN A 85 46.55 -33.29 -6.91
C GLN A 85 45.51 -32.85 -7.92
N VAL A 86 44.69 -31.88 -7.52
CA VAL A 86 43.82 -31.18 -8.47
C VAL A 86 44.69 -30.33 -9.39
N ASP A 87 44.69 -30.69 -10.67
CA ASP A 87 45.51 -30.07 -11.73
C ASP A 87 45.10 -28.59 -11.84
N SER A 88 45.95 -27.69 -11.33
CA SER A 88 45.72 -26.26 -11.29
C SER A 88 45.89 -25.53 -12.62
N GLU A 89 46.16 -26.28 -13.71
CA GLU A 89 46.38 -25.66 -15.03
C GLU A 89 45.09 -25.24 -15.76
N ASN A 90 43.87 -25.58 -15.28
CA ASN A 90 42.66 -25.33 -16.06
C ASN A 90 41.46 -24.76 -15.31
N ASP A 91 41.51 -24.46 -14.03
CA ASP A 91 40.34 -23.94 -13.37
C ASP A 91 40.69 -22.83 -12.32
N GLU A 92 40.52 -21.59 -12.75
CA GLU A 92 40.56 -20.41 -11.85
C GLU A 92 39.35 -20.34 -10.90
N THR A 93 38.54 -21.39 -10.83
CA THR A 93 37.36 -21.46 -9.98
C THR A 93 37.65 -22.22 -8.70
N ILE A 94 37.84 -21.52 -7.60
CA ILE A 94 37.83 -22.11 -6.27
C ILE A 94 36.38 -22.45 -5.90
N GLU A 95 36.04 -23.74 -5.92
CA GLU A 95 34.74 -24.19 -5.43
C GLU A 95 34.69 -24.07 -3.89
N LEU A 96 33.95 -23.09 -3.43
CA LEU A 96 33.63 -22.89 -2.02
C LEU A 96 32.48 -23.85 -1.64
N GLY A 97 32.83 -25.06 -1.23
CA GLY A 97 31.90 -26.05 -0.70
C GLY A 97 31.67 -25.87 0.80
N ASN A 98 30.46 -26.22 1.26
CA ASN A 98 30.14 -26.24 2.67
C ASN A 98 31.02 -27.28 3.42
N GLY A 99 31.97 -26.80 4.22
CA GLY A 99 32.80 -27.65 5.07
C GLY A 99 34.16 -28.08 4.48
N THR A 100 34.64 -27.47 3.42
CA THR A 100 35.99 -27.70 2.89
C THR A 100 37.05 -27.18 3.88
N VAL A 101 37.96 -28.05 4.28
CA VAL A 101 39.14 -27.70 5.10
C VAL A 101 40.29 -27.48 4.10
N ASN A 102 40.70 -26.24 3.91
CA ASN A 102 41.87 -25.91 3.13
C ASN A 102 43.11 -25.97 4.00
N VAL A 103 44.12 -26.73 3.63
CA VAL A 103 45.41 -26.81 4.30
C VAL A 103 46.28 -25.68 3.73
N LEU A 104 46.77 -24.80 4.64
CA LEU A 104 47.60 -23.65 4.29
C LEU A 104 49.06 -24.03 4.21
N ALA A 105 49.78 -23.48 3.24
CA ALA A 105 51.21 -23.61 3.15
C ALA A 105 51.93 -22.70 4.16
N PRO A 106 53.21 -23.01 4.51
CA PRO A 106 54.01 -22.15 5.38
C PRO A 106 54.16 -20.73 4.83
N GLY A 107 53.66 -19.72 5.55
CA GLY A 107 53.67 -18.33 5.12
C GLY A 107 52.28 -17.80 4.67
N GLU A 108 51.35 -18.67 4.50
CA GLU A 108 49.97 -18.26 4.16
C GLU A 108 49.19 -17.88 5.43
N LYS A 109 48.40 -16.84 5.31
CA LYS A 109 47.49 -16.37 6.35
C LYS A 109 46.05 -16.43 5.85
N VAL A 110 45.18 -16.94 6.69
CA VAL A 110 43.76 -16.87 6.42
C VAL A 110 43.25 -15.47 6.75
N ASN A 111 42.85 -14.75 5.72
CA ASN A 111 42.09 -13.52 5.92
C ASN A 111 40.62 -13.84 5.85
N VAL A 112 39.98 -14.04 6.98
CA VAL A 112 38.53 -14.20 7.08
C VAL A 112 37.94 -12.82 6.90
N ALA A 113 37.23 -12.58 5.79
CA ALA A 113 36.44 -11.37 5.64
C ALA A 113 35.55 -11.23 6.88
N GLU A 114 35.82 -10.22 7.71
CA GLU A 114 35.04 -9.98 8.93
C GLU A 114 33.56 -9.92 8.54
N LYS A 115 32.75 -10.74 9.24
CA LYS A 115 31.30 -10.67 9.10
C LYS A 115 30.88 -9.23 9.38
N THR A 116 30.59 -8.47 8.35
CA THR A 116 30.03 -7.15 8.54
C THR A 116 28.70 -7.32 9.25
N PRO A 117 28.56 -6.85 10.50
CA PRO A 117 27.30 -7.00 11.22
C PRO A 117 26.16 -6.43 10.35
N ILE A 118 25.03 -7.12 10.31
CA ILE A 118 23.85 -6.54 9.68
C ILE A 118 23.59 -5.23 10.41
N PRO A 119 23.69 -4.08 9.76
CA PRO A 119 23.54 -2.81 10.46
C PRO A 119 22.18 -2.78 11.14
N SER A 120 22.16 -2.45 12.42
CA SER A 120 20.90 -2.12 13.13
C SER A 120 20.11 -1.00 12.47
N SER A 121 20.75 -0.30 11.53
CA SER A 121 20.17 0.75 10.68
C SER A 121 19.19 0.25 9.62
N PHE A 122 19.17 -1.05 9.26
CA PHE A 122 18.26 -1.57 8.23
C PHE A 122 16.79 -1.32 8.61
N ALA A 123 16.38 -1.75 9.79
CA ALA A 123 15.02 -1.57 10.27
C ALA A 123 14.66 -0.08 10.40
N GLY A 124 15.58 0.75 10.90
CA GLY A 124 15.38 2.17 11.07
C GLY A 124 15.21 2.91 9.73
N PHE A 125 16.08 2.61 8.75
CA PHE A 125 15.99 3.20 7.41
C PHE A 125 14.71 2.78 6.68
N THR A 126 14.39 1.49 6.69
CA THR A 126 13.18 0.95 6.08
C THR A 126 11.93 1.58 6.70
N SER A 127 11.87 1.68 8.04
CA SER A 127 10.75 2.32 8.74
C SER A 127 10.60 3.80 8.39
N SER A 128 11.71 4.54 8.28
CA SER A 128 11.70 5.94 7.86
C SER A 128 11.16 6.10 6.45
N LEU A 129 11.61 5.27 5.51
CA LEU A 129 11.17 5.32 4.12
C LEU A 129 9.68 4.96 3.97
N ILE A 130 9.22 3.92 4.68
CA ILE A 130 7.80 3.55 4.72
C ILE A 130 6.97 4.69 5.34
N SER A 131 7.49 5.38 6.36
CA SER A 131 6.80 6.53 6.95
C SER A 131 6.66 7.70 5.97
N HIS A 132 7.68 7.96 5.13
CA HIS A 132 7.59 8.95 4.07
C HIS A 132 6.52 8.58 3.03
N VAL A 133 6.51 7.31 2.60
CA VAL A 133 5.47 6.78 1.70
C VAL A 133 4.10 6.94 2.34
N GLY A 134 3.95 6.61 3.61
CA GLY A 134 2.70 6.76 4.35
C GLY A 134 2.23 8.21 4.44
N ALA A 135 3.13 9.13 4.75
CA ALA A 135 2.82 10.56 4.83
C ALA A 135 2.36 11.13 3.47
N ALA A 136 2.99 10.70 2.38
CA ALA A 136 2.61 11.15 1.03
C ALA A 136 1.29 10.55 0.53
N LEU A 137 0.89 9.38 1.04
CA LEU A 137 -0.37 8.71 0.71
C LEU A 137 -1.47 8.95 1.76
N GLU A 138 -1.20 9.73 2.79
CA GLU A 138 -2.09 9.95 3.95
C GLU A 138 -2.47 8.65 4.68
N ILE A 139 -1.59 7.65 4.65
CA ILE A 139 -1.78 6.35 5.31
C ILE A 139 -0.82 6.24 6.49
N PRO A 140 -1.29 6.09 7.73
CA PRO A 140 -0.42 5.87 8.88
C PRO A 140 0.49 4.65 8.73
N TYR A 141 1.70 4.75 9.27
CA TYR A 141 2.71 3.70 9.21
C TYR A 141 2.17 2.34 9.71
N GLU A 142 1.43 2.34 10.82
CA GLU A 142 0.86 1.14 11.43
C GLU A 142 -0.09 0.38 10.50
N ILE A 143 -0.82 1.11 9.66
CA ILE A 143 -1.73 0.52 8.67
C ILE A 143 -0.94 -0.05 7.49
N LEU A 144 0.09 0.68 7.00
CA LEU A 144 0.93 0.22 5.88
C LEU A 144 1.65 -1.09 6.19
N VAL A 145 2.26 -1.17 7.38
CA VAL A 145 3.01 -2.37 7.80
C VAL A 145 2.12 -3.41 8.50
N LYS A 146 0.85 -3.10 8.77
CA LYS A 146 -0.09 -3.93 9.54
C LYS A 146 0.46 -4.34 10.90
N HIS A 147 1.23 -3.45 11.53
CA HIS A 147 1.88 -3.69 12.82
C HIS A 147 1.52 -2.59 13.82
N PHE A 148 0.74 -2.95 14.82
CA PHE A 148 0.29 -2.08 15.89
C PHE A 148 1.17 -2.27 17.13
N GLY A 149 2.38 -1.71 17.10
CA GLY A 149 3.35 -1.79 18.22
C GLY A 149 3.19 -0.66 19.24
N GLN A 150 2.31 0.32 18.99
CA GLN A 150 2.07 1.46 19.85
C GLN A 150 0.99 1.16 20.91
N SER A 151 0.82 2.09 21.86
CA SER A 151 -0.27 1.99 22.83
C SER A 151 -1.64 2.01 22.11
N TYR A 152 -2.65 1.38 22.73
CA TYR A 152 -4.03 1.34 22.22
C TYR A 152 -4.54 2.74 21.83
N SER A 153 -4.30 3.76 22.65
CA SER A 153 -4.74 5.14 22.39
C SER A 153 -4.04 5.76 21.18
N ALA A 154 -2.75 5.50 20.98
CA ALA A 154 -2.01 6.00 19.81
C ALA A 154 -2.48 5.32 18.53
N SER A 155 -2.65 3.99 18.54
CA SER A 155 -3.18 3.25 17.39
C SER A 155 -4.60 3.69 17.03
N ARG A 156 -5.45 3.94 18.05
CA ARG A 156 -6.80 4.47 17.82
C ARG A 156 -6.77 5.87 17.20
N ALA A 157 -5.90 6.75 17.68
CA ALA A 157 -5.77 8.10 17.12
C ALA A 157 -5.34 8.06 15.64
N ALA A 158 -4.38 7.20 15.29
CA ALA A 158 -3.95 7.00 13.92
C ALA A 158 -5.07 6.45 13.01
N LEU A 159 -5.86 5.49 13.50
CA LEU A 159 -7.01 4.96 12.78
C LEU A 159 -8.09 6.03 12.55
N LEU A 160 -8.41 6.85 13.57
CA LEU A 160 -9.39 7.92 13.45
C LEU A 160 -8.96 8.98 12.45
N GLU A 161 -7.69 9.34 12.42
CA GLU A 161 -7.15 10.31 11.45
C GLU A 161 -7.19 9.76 10.03
N TYR A 162 -6.78 8.51 9.85
CA TYR A 162 -6.85 7.84 8.55
C TYR A 162 -8.30 7.73 8.03
N TRP A 163 -9.25 7.46 8.92
CA TRP A 163 -10.66 7.33 8.55
C TRP A 163 -11.24 8.62 7.99
N LYS A 164 -10.81 9.79 8.47
CA LYS A 164 -11.22 11.07 7.88
C LYS A 164 -10.78 11.22 6.43
N SER A 165 -9.56 10.79 6.11
CA SER A 165 -9.07 10.75 4.72
C SER A 165 -9.90 9.80 3.86
N VAL A 166 -10.22 8.61 4.39
CA VAL A 166 -11.09 7.63 3.71
C VAL A 166 -12.49 8.19 3.47
N GLU A 167 -13.09 8.90 4.43
CA GLU A 167 -14.40 9.54 4.27
C GLU A 167 -14.40 10.61 3.18
N MET A 168 -13.34 11.42 3.13
CA MET A 168 -13.18 12.44 2.09
C MET A 168 -13.07 11.80 0.70
N GLN A 169 -12.21 10.79 0.54
CA GLN A 169 -12.06 10.05 -0.71
C GLN A 169 -13.36 9.34 -1.13
N ARG A 170 -14.10 8.79 -0.16
CA ARG A 170 -15.43 8.20 -0.39
C ARG A 170 -16.40 9.23 -0.91
N SER A 171 -16.46 10.40 -0.32
CA SER A 171 -17.35 11.49 -0.74
C SER A 171 -17.05 11.94 -2.18
N GLU A 172 -15.76 12.08 -2.53
CA GLU A 172 -15.33 12.36 -3.90
C GLU A 172 -15.75 11.27 -4.87
N PHE A 173 -15.56 10.00 -4.50
CA PHE A 173 -15.96 8.86 -5.32
C PHE A 173 -17.48 8.80 -5.53
N ILE A 174 -18.26 9.02 -4.48
CA ILE A 174 -19.73 9.09 -4.56
C ILE A 174 -20.14 10.18 -5.56
N THR A 175 -19.60 11.38 -5.44
CA THR A 175 -19.95 12.51 -6.29
C THR A 175 -19.55 12.28 -7.75
N GLN A 176 -18.39 11.68 -8.00
CA GLN A 176 -17.85 11.55 -9.36
C GLN A 176 -18.32 10.27 -10.06
N PHE A 177 -18.65 9.22 -9.33
CA PHE A 177 -18.97 7.91 -9.86
C PHE A 177 -20.40 7.45 -9.51
N CYS A 178 -20.73 7.34 -8.23
CA CYS A 178 -22.01 6.75 -7.83
C CYS A 178 -23.20 7.59 -8.26
N ASN A 179 -23.19 8.89 -7.98
CA ASN A 179 -24.28 9.79 -8.33
C ASN A 179 -24.53 9.86 -9.84
N PRO A 180 -23.52 10.01 -10.72
CA PRO A 180 -23.73 9.95 -12.15
C PRO A 180 -24.31 8.65 -12.68
N ILE A 181 -23.94 7.53 -12.11
CA ILE A 181 -24.50 6.22 -12.48
C ILE A 181 -25.96 6.12 -12.05
N TYR A 182 -26.24 6.56 -10.81
CA TYR A 182 -27.61 6.57 -10.27
C TYR A 182 -28.53 7.47 -11.12
N GLU A 183 -28.07 8.66 -11.49
CA GLU A 183 -28.82 9.58 -12.37
C GLU A 183 -29.19 8.91 -13.70
N GLU A 184 -28.24 8.27 -14.37
CA GLU A 184 -28.48 7.56 -15.63
C GLU A 184 -29.43 6.37 -15.45
N TRP A 185 -29.21 5.58 -14.39
CA TRP A 185 -30.06 4.43 -14.07
C TRP A 185 -31.49 4.86 -13.77
N LEU A 186 -31.68 5.88 -12.91
CA LEU A 186 -33.01 6.38 -12.54
C LEU A 186 -33.73 6.96 -13.76
N THR A 187 -33.04 7.76 -14.57
CA THR A 187 -33.59 8.32 -15.81
C THR A 187 -34.09 7.21 -16.74
N MET A 188 -33.30 6.15 -16.92
CA MET A 188 -33.70 5.00 -17.73
C MET A 188 -34.86 4.21 -17.13
N ALA A 189 -34.88 4.03 -15.81
CA ALA A 189 -35.96 3.33 -15.13
C ALA A 189 -37.31 4.05 -15.26
N ILE A 190 -37.30 5.38 -15.19
CA ILE A 190 -38.50 6.22 -15.41
C ILE A 190 -38.96 6.15 -16.87
N LEU A 191 -38.02 6.28 -17.82
CA LEU A 191 -38.35 6.19 -19.26
C LEU A 191 -38.94 4.83 -19.64
N LEU A 192 -38.51 3.76 -19.00
CA LEU A 192 -39.03 2.40 -19.21
C LEU A 192 -40.33 2.14 -18.43
N GLY A 193 -40.86 3.11 -17.68
CA GLY A 193 -42.07 2.97 -16.88
C GLY A 193 -41.94 2.03 -15.69
N ARG A 194 -40.70 1.77 -15.22
CA ARG A 194 -40.44 0.95 -14.03
C ARG A 194 -40.69 1.70 -12.72
N ILE A 195 -40.46 3.02 -12.77
CA ILE A 195 -40.62 3.93 -11.64
C ILE A 195 -41.50 5.08 -12.10
N GLU A 196 -42.53 5.38 -11.33
CA GLU A 196 -43.36 6.56 -11.55
C GLU A 196 -42.78 7.73 -10.78
N ALA A 197 -42.27 8.74 -11.51
CA ALA A 197 -41.67 9.94 -10.94
C ALA A 197 -42.30 11.19 -11.55
N PRO A 198 -43.48 11.63 -11.06
CA PRO A 198 -44.15 12.80 -11.57
C PRO A 198 -43.27 14.05 -11.47
N GLY A 199 -43.18 14.82 -12.56
CA GLY A 199 -42.42 16.06 -12.62
C GLY A 199 -40.91 15.90 -12.84
N PHE A 200 -40.38 14.68 -12.93
CA PHE A 200 -38.93 14.44 -13.09
C PHE A 200 -38.34 15.10 -14.35
N PHE A 201 -39.07 15.12 -15.44
CA PHE A 201 -38.61 15.74 -16.70
C PHE A 201 -39.05 17.20 -16.88
N ASP A 202 -40.04 17.63 -16.09
CA ASP A 202 -40.68 18.94 -16.29
C ASP A 202 -40.12 20.02 -15.36
N ASP A 203 -39.72 19.63 -14.12
CA ASP A 203 -39.23 20.56 -13.11
C ASP A 203 -37.84 20.15 -12.58
N PRO A 204 -36.81 21.00 -12.78
CA PRO A 204 -35.46 20.74 -12.27
C PRO A 204 -35.38 20.53 -10.76
N ILE A 205 -36.24 21.18 -9.96
CA ILE A 205 -36.26 21.06 -8.49
C ILE A 205 -36.80 19.68 -8.10
N ILE A 206 -37.88 19.23 -8.77
CA ILE A 206 -38.42 17.90 -8.52
C ILE A 206 -37.43 16.83 -8.98
N ARG A 207 -36.76 17.03 -10.10
CA ARG A 207 -35.70 16.13 -10.56
C ARG A 207 -34.59 15.99 -9.53
N GLU A 208 -34.09 17.11 -8.97
CA GLU A 208 -33.05 17.10 -7.94
C GLU A 208 -33.50 16.35 -6.69
N ALA A 209 -34.77 16.50 -6.30
CA ALA A 209 -35.34 15.74 -5.18
C ALA A 209 -35.38 14.22 -5.45
N TRP A 210 -35.69 13.80 -6.67
CA TRP A 210 -35.65 12.38 -7.05
C TRP A 210 -34.22 11.83 -7.15
N LEU A 211 -33.24 12.66 -7.47
CA LEU A 211 -31.82 12.31 -7.55
C LEU A 211 -31.13 12.29 -6.18
N GLY A 212 -31.81 12.76 -5.14
CA GLY A 212 -31.32 12.68 -3.77
C GLY A 212 -31.12 11.21 -3.37
N ALA A 213 -29.87 10.84 -3.11
CA ALA A 213 -29.50 9.49 -2.70
C ALA A 213 -28.46 9.55 -1.58
N GLU A 214 -28.62 8.69 -0.60
CA GLU A 214 -27.64 8.48 0.46
C GLU A 214 -26.88 7.18 0.17
N TRP A 215 -25.54 7.25 0.34
CA TRP A 215 -24.66 6.14 0.07
C TRP A 215 -24.00 5.68 1.37
N TYR A 216 -24.33 4.48 1.77
CA TYR A 216 -23.74 3.84 2.93
C TYR A 216 -22.56 2.99 2.51
N GLY A 217 -21.47 3.03 3.29
CA GLY A 217 -20.28 2.25 3.05
C GLY A 217 -19.81 1.57 4.33
N PRO A 218 -18.76 0.73 4.25
CA PRO A 218 -18.23 0.06 5.42
C PRO A 218 -17.96 1.04 6.55
N SER A 219 -18.26 0.66 7.78
CA SER A 219 -17.93 1.43 8.98
C SER A 219 -16.44 1.33 9.31
N GLN A 220 -15.94 2.23 10.15
CA GLN A 220 -14.56 2.26 10.60
C GLN A 220 -14.10 0.96 11.29
N GLY A 221 -15.03 0.13 11.74
CA GLY A 221 -14.77 -0.98 12.64
C GLY A 221 -14.66 -0.52 14.10
N GLN A 222 -15.00 -1.41 15.00
CA GLN A 222 -15.06 -1.12 16.43
C GLN A 222 -13.87 -1.80 17.13
N LEU A 223 -13.06 -1.01 17.84
CA LEU A 223 -11.99 -1.54 18.68
C LEU A 223 -12.50 -2.03 20.03
N ASP A 224 -13.51 -1.34 20.58
CA ASP A 224 -14.19 -1.69 21.82
C ASP A 224 -15.70 -1.46 21.63
N PRO A 225 -16.45 -2.47 21.15
CA PRO A 225 -17.86 -2.33 20.80
C PRO A 225 -18.72 -1.83 21.96
N GLN A 226 -18.43 -2.24 23.19
CA GLN A 226 -19.20 -1.85 24.36
C GLN A 226 -19.05 -0.35 24.67
N LYS A 227 -17.82 0.16 24.66
CA LYS A 227 -17.56 1.58 24.93
C LYS A 227 -18.10 2.46 23.82
N GLU A 228 -17.99 2.02 22.57
CA GLU A 228 -18.46 2.78 21.42
C GLU A 228 -19.98 2.84 21.37
N ALA A 229 -20.66 1.72 21.64
CA ALA A 229 -22.12 1.70 21.76
C ALA A 229 -22.63 2.59 22.93
N THR A 230 -21.96 2.55 24.08
CA THR A 230 -22.31 3.42 25.22
C THR A 230 -22.09 4.90 24.88
N ALA A 231 -21.00 5.23 24.20
CA ALA A 231 -20.73 6.59 23.77
C ALA A 231 -21.79 7.09 22.76
N ALA A 232 -22.21 6.23 21.82
CA ALA A 232 -23.29 6.53 20.87
C ALA A 232 -24.62 6.78 21.58
N GLU A 233 -24.98 5.93 22.55
CA GLU A 233 -26.17 6.14 23.37
C GLU A 233 -26.15 7.49 24.09
N ILE A 234 -25.03 7.86 24.69
CA ILE A 234 -24.85 9.14 25.37
C ILE A 234 -25.01 10.31 24.41
N ARG A 235 -24.43 10.23 23.20
CA ARG A 235 -24.56 11.28 22.18
C ARG A 235 -26.00 11.47 21.72
N VAL A 236 -26.71 10.38 21.47
CA VAL A 236 -28.13 10.43 21.08
C VAL A 236 -29.00 10.96 22.21
N LYS A 237 -28.78 10.49 23.45
CA LYS A 237 -29.53 10.93 24.63
C LYS A 237 -29.36 12.41 24.94
N ASN A 238 -28.19 12.96 24.69
CA ASN A 238 -27.92 14.39 24.88
C ASN A 238 -28.18 15.25 23.62
N ALA A 239 -28.81 14.68 22.60
CA ALA A 239 -29.12 15.36 21.32
C ALA A 239 -27.88 15.90 20.57
N PHE A 240 -26.71 15.31 20.77
CA PHE A 240 -25.51 15.61 20.00
C PHE A 240 -25.44 14.88 18.67
N SER A 241 -26.23 13.80 18.51
CA SER A 241 -26.31 12.99 17.31
C SER A 241 -27.71 12.40 17.15
N THR A 242 -28.00 11.80 16.00
CA THR A 242 -29.24 11.09 15.73
C THR A 242 -28.99 9.59 15.71
N ARG A 243 -30.05 8.78 15.92
CA ARG A 243 -29.96 7.32 15.83
C ARG A 243 -29.51 6.85 14.44
N ALA A 244 -30.04 7.47 13.39
CA ALA A 244 -29.68 7.15 12.01
C ALA A 244 -28.17 7.40 11.75
N LYS A 245 -27.63 8.54 12.20
CA LYS A 245 -26.22 8.86 12.07
C LYS A 245 -25.35 7.87 12.85
N GLU A 246 -25.65 7.58 14.10
CA GLU A 246 -24.88 6.63 14.91
C GLU A 246 -24.96 5.20 14.34
N ALA A 247 -26.11 4.80 13.81
CA ALA A 247 -26.28 3.51 13.16
C ALA A 247 -25.41 3.41 11.91
N ALA A 248 -25.42 4.42 11.04
CA ALA A 248 -24.58 4.48 9.85
C ALA A 248 -23.07 4.46 10.18
N GLU A 249 -22.65 5.21 11.21
CA GLU A 249 -21.24 5.24 11.65
C GLU A 249 -20.79 3.91 12.27
N LEU A 250 -21.64 3.25 13.07
CA LEU A 250 -21.27 2.02 13.77
C LEU A 250 -21.40 0.77 12.89
N THR A 251 -22.41 0.71 12.02
CA THR A 251 -22.74 -0.51 11.26
C THR A 251 -22.50 -0.35 9.76
N GLY A 252 -22.52 0.87 9.23
CA GLY A 252 -22.51 1.14 7.80
C GLY A 252 -23.85 0.85 7.13
N MET A 253 -24.94 0.70 7.88
CA MET A 253 -26.27 0.36 7.39
C MET A 253 -27.26 1.51 7.55
N ASP A 254 -28.29 1.49 6.70
CA ASP A 254 -29.42 2.43 6.82
C ASP A 254 -30.29 2.07 8.04
N TYR A 255 -30.49 3.05 8.92
CA TYR A 255 -31.26 2.85 10.15
C TYR A 255 -32.74 2.53 9.89
N GLU A 256 -33.35 3.19 8.91
CA GLU A 256 -34.79 3.07 8.65
C GLU A 256 -35.12 1.82 7.84
N ASN A 257 -34.29 1.46 6.87
CA ASN A 257 -34.57 0.38 5.95
C ASN A 257 -33.97 -0.98 6.36
N GLU A 258 -32.89 -0.98 7.16
CA GLU A 258 -32.15 -2.21 7.46
C GLU A 258 -32.10 -2.54 8.96
N ILE A 259 -32.22 -1.55 9.84
CA ILE A 259 -32.09 -1.75 11.30
C ILE A 259 -33.45 -1.72 12.03
N LEU A 260 -34.36 -0.85 11.60
CA LEU A 260 -35.72 -0.88 12.13
C LEU A 260 -36.51 -2.01 11.46
N PRO A 261 -37.15 -2.91 12.24
CA PRO A 261 -37.95 -3.99 11.71
C PRO A 261 -39.24 -3.49 11.07
#